data_0a20aec1214cbf7b98a490f7fc2355f4
#
_entry.id   0a20aec1214cbf7b98a490f7fc2355f4
#
_cell.length_a   1.000
_cell.length_b   1.000
_cell.length_c   1.000
_cell.angle_alpha   90.00
_cell.angle_beta   90.00
_cell.angle_gamma   90.00
#
_symmetry.space_group_name_H-M   'P 1'
#
loop_
_entity.id
_entity.type
_entity.pdbx_description
1 polymer ?
#
loop_
_entity_poly.entity_id
_entity_poly.type
_entity_poly.pdbx_seq_one_letter_code
_entity_poly.pdbx_strand_id
1 'polypeptide(L)'
;MDPCIQCRNAISSSFLPVVTPFHWQKWEEALSAAGVLETFADVPKGIHFGWCIGVPDSYSLSSSFIPPNHRSTLDHLDFLLDYIELEVREGRYTGPFSPSRLEQIIGPFRTSPLGVIPKPGSSKFHLIQDHFFPQDDSFPSINSMIDSSLF
;
A
#
# COMPACT_ATOMS: atom_id res chain seq x y z
N MET A 1 -16.13 -9.24 13.49
CA MET A 1 -15.64 -7.94 12.97
C MET A 1 -14.28 -8.23 12.40
N ASP A 2 -14.05 -7.88 11.14
CA ASP A 2 -12.83 -8.23 10.42
C ASP A 2 -11.60 -7.61 11.13
N PRO A 3 -10.58 -8.40 11.52
CA PRO A 3 -9.39 -7.91 12.24
C PRO A 3 -8.67 -6.80 11.48
N CYS A 4 -8.70 -6.84 10.16
CA CYS A 4 -8.12 -5.82 9.29
C CYS A 4 -8.81 -4.45 9.42
N ILE A 5 -10.10 -4.43 9.70
CA ILE A 5 -10.87 -3.20 9.96
C ILE A 5 -10.51 -2.64 11.35
N GLN A 6 -10.23 -3.50 12.33
CA GLN A 6 -9.84 -3.07 13.68
C GLN A 6 -8.46 -2.41 13.70
N CYS A 7 -7.46 -2.95 13.00
CA CYS A 7 -6.13 -2.32 12.88
C CYS A 7 -6.20 -0.94 12.21
N ARG A 8 -7.08 -0.74 11.25
CA ARG A 8 -7.26 0.57 10.59
C ARG A 8 -7.98 1.60 11.45
N ASN A 9 -8.93 1.18 12.28
CA ASN A 9 -9.61 2.07 13.21
C ASN A 9 -8.70 2.58 14.32
N ALA A 10 -7.59 1.87 14.61
CA ALA A 10 -6.58 2.30 15.56
C ALA A 10 -5.60 3.34 14.98
N ILE A 11 -5.31 3.27 13.68
CA ILE A 11 -4.57 4.31 12.97
C ILE A 11 -5.61 5.27 12.43
N SER A 12 -5.74 6.45 13.04
CA SER A 12 -6.72 7.48 12.66
C SER A 12 -6.91 7.51 11.14
N SER A 13 -8.15 7.34 10.66
CA SER A 13 -8.53 7.39 9.24
C SER A 13 -8.10 8.70 8.56
N SER A 14 -7.86 9.75 9.34
CA SER A 14 -7.31 11.03 8.89
C SER A 14 -5.82 10.96 8.53
N PHE A 15 -5.09 9.96 9.04
CA PHE A 15 -3.65 9.83 8.82
C PHE A 15 -3.32 9.01 7.56
N LEU A 16 -4.10 7.96 7.27
CA LEU A 16 -3.97 7.12 6.08
C LEU A 16 -5.33 6.99 5.36
N PRO A 17 -5.81 8.05 4.72
CA PRO A 17 -7.09 8.01 4.02
C PRO A 17 -7.03 7.05 2.83
N VAL A 18 -8.14 6.36 2.54
CA VAL A 18 -8.29 5.63 1.29
C VAL A 18 -8.71 6.63 0.21
N VAL A 19 -7.80 6.92 -0.72
CA VAL A 19 -8.06 7.84 -1.84
C VAL A 19 -8.23 7.03 -3.12
N THR A 20 -9.43 7.06 -3.68
CA THR A 20 -9.78 6.33 -4.89
C THR A 20 -10.81 7.12 -5.70
N PRO A 21 -10.78 7.07 -7.05
CA PRO A 21 -11.83 7.66 -7.88
C PRO A 21 -13.14 6.87 -7.86
N PHE A 22 -13.15 5.69 -7.25
CA PHE A 22 -14.34 4.84 -7.20
C PHE A 22 -15.28 5.26 -6.05
N HIS A 23 -16.58 5.28 -6.35
CA HIS A 23 -17.64 5.60 -5.40
C HIS A 23 -18.23 4.30 -4.85
N TRP A 24 -17.87 3.89 -3.65
CA TRP A 24 -18.30 2.63 -3.06
C TRP A 24 -19.82 2.49 -2.97
N GLN A 25 -20.57 3.58 -2.71
CA GLN A 25 -22.03 3.57 -2.65
C GLN A 25 -22.66 3.18 -4.01
N LYS A 26 -22.10 3.71 -5.12
CA LYS A 26 -22.58 3.37 -6.46
C LYS A 26 -22.29 1.93 -6.84
N TRP A 27 -21.19 1.38 -6.35
CA TRP A 27 -20.91 -0.05 -6.51
C TRP A 27 -21.89 -0.90 -5.72
N GLU A 28 -22.21 -0.53 -4.46
CA GLU A 28 -23.18 -1.22 -3.65
C GLU A 28 -24.58 -1.20 -4.29
N GLU A 29 -25.03 -0.04 -4.77
CA GLU A 29 -26.29 0.11 -5.52
C GLU A 29 -26.33 -0.75 -6.78
N ALA A 30 -25.26 -0.74 -7.60
CA ALA A 30 -25.19 -1.52 -8.83
C ALA A 30 -25.20 -3.03 -8.57
N LEU A 31 -24.43 -3.50 -7.59
CA LEU A 31 -24.42 -4.92 -7.20
C LEU A 31 -25.75 -5.38 -6.61
N SER A 32 -26.41 -4.52 -5.84
CA SER A 32 -27.76 -4.77 -5.30
C SER A 32 -28.78 -4.88 -6.43
N ALA A 33 -28.77 -3.94 -7.37
CA ALA A 33 -29.67 -3.96 -8.52
C ALA A 33 -29.45 -5.19 -9.42
N ALA A 34 -28.21 -5.69 -9.50
CA ALA A 34 -27.88 -6.94 -10.21
C ALA A 34 -28.21 -8.22 -9.42
N GLY A 35 -28.62 -8.10 -8.14
CA GLY A 35 -28.94 -9.23 -7.26
C GLY A 35 -27.71 -10.05 -6.82
N VAL A 36 -26.51 -9.47 -6.87
CA VAL A 36 -25.25 -10.16 -6.55
C VAL A 36 -24.46 -9.51 -5.41
N LEU A 37 -25.07 -8.59 -4.69
CA LEU A 37 -24.38 -7.86 -3.60
C LEU A 37 -23.85 -8.80 -2.52
N GLU A 38 -24.59 -9.84 -2.13
CA GLU A 38 -24.11 -10.78 -1.11
C GLU A 38 -22.83 -11.51 -1.54
N THR A 39 -22.73 -11.87 -2.82
CA THR A 39 -21.56 -12.55 -3.38
C THR A 39 -20.33 -11.65 -3.46
N PHE A 40 -20.53 -10.36 -3.73
CA PHE A 40 -19.45 -9.39 -3.98
C PHE A 40 -19.47 -8.23 -2.97
N ALA A 41 -19.92 -8.48 -1.74
CA ALA A 41 -20.01 -7.46 -0.69
C ALA A 41 -18.64 -6.90 -0.25
N ASP A 42 -17.57 -7.63 -0.53
CA ASP A 42 -16.18 -7.22 -0.31
C ASP A 42 -15.75 -6.08 -1.24
N VAL A 43 -16.32 -5.99 -2.46
CA VAL A 43 -15.95 -4.95 -3.43
C VAL A 43 -16.25 -3.54 -2.91
N PRO A 44 -17.49 -3.15 -2.56
CA PRO A 44 -17.75 -1.82 -2.00
C PRO A 44 -17.04 -1.59 -0.66
N LYS A 45 -16.89 -2.63 0.17
CA LYS A 45 -16.12 -2.53 1.42
C LYS A 45 -14.64 -2.24 1.15
N GLY A 46 -14.03 -2.94 0.21
CA GLY A 46 -12.64 -2.74 -0.18
C GLY A 46 -12.40 -1.35 -0.80
N ILE A 47 -13.35 -0.84 -1.61
CA ILE A 47 -13.28 0.52 -2.14
C ILE A 47 -13.35 1.55 -1.00
N HIS A 48 -14.20 1.33 0.00
CA HIS A 48 -14.39 2.26 1.12
C HIS A 48 -13.25 2.21 2.13
N PHE A 49 -12.86 1.01 2.55
CA PHE A 49 -11.90 0.81 3.64
C PHE A 49 -10.52 0.36 3.17
N GLY A 50 -10.36 0.03 1.87
CA GLY A 50 -9.21 -0.63 1.27
C GLY A 50 -9.22 -2.14 1.53
N TRP A 51 -8.39 -2.87 0.82
CA TRP A 51 -8.23 -4.33 0.96
C TRP A 51 -7.06 -4.69 1.86
N CYS A 52 -7.19 -5.79 2.59
CA CYS A 52 -6.05 -6.47 3.20
C CYS A 52 -5.23 -7.14 2.11
N ILE A 53 -3.91 -7.02 2.22
CA ILE A 53 -2.97 -7.70 1.31
C ILE A 53 -2.66 -9.15 1.73
N GLY A 54 -3.34 -9.67 2.75
CA GLY A 54 -3.18 -11.07 3.20
C GLY A 54 -1.97 -11.34 4.09
N VAL A 55 -1.34 -10.31 4.65
CA VAL A 55 -0.31 -10.51 5.69
C VAL A 55 -1.00 -10.91 7.00
N PRO A 56 -0.59 -12.01 7.67
CA PRO A 56 -1.22 -12.46 8.90
C PRO A 56 -1.12 -11.44 10.04
N ASP A 57 -2.19 -11.29 10.83
CA ASP A 57 -2.23 -10.41 12.01
C ASP A 57 -1.22 -10.80 13.10
N SER A 58 -0.79 -12.07 13.10
CA SER A 58 0.25 -12.58 14.02
C SER A 58 1.65 -12.06 13.70
N TYR A 59 1.85 -11.47 12.52
CA TYR A 59 3.13 -10.89 12.14
C TYR A 59 3.34 -9.55 12.84
N SER A 60 4.33 -9.49 13.72
CA SER A 60 4.73 -8.27 14.42
C SER A 60 6.21 -7.98 14.19
N LEU A 61 6.52 -6.71 13.97
CA LEU A 61 7.90 -6.25 13.85
C LEU A 61 8.42 -5.86 15.24
N SER A 62 9.61 -6.33 15.59
CA SER A 62 10.31 -5.91 16.81
C SER A 62 11.09 -4.59 16.63
N SER A 63 11.43 -4.25 15.38
CA SER A 63 12.14 -3.03 15.00
C SER A 63 11.80 -2.63 13.57
N SER A 64 11.92 -1.35 13.27
CA SER A 64 11.73 -0.85 11.91
C SER A 64 12.86 -1.32 10.98
N PHE A 65 12.51 -1.61 9.74
CA PHE A 65 13.42 -2.03 8.68
C PHE A 65 13.26 -1.13 7.45
N ILE A 66 14.31 -0.36 7.14
CA ILE A 66 14.30 0.65 6.07
C ILE A 66 15.47 0.35 5.13
N PRO A 67 15.30 -0.52 4.13
CA PRO A 67 16.34 -0.81 3.16
C PRO A 67 16.59 0.39 2.24
N PRO A 68 17.79 0.53 1.65
CA PRO A 68 18.05 1.52 0.63
C PRO A 68 17.20 1.25 -0.62
N ASN A 69 16.85 2.32 -1.33
CA ASN A 69 16.20 2.20 -2.63
C ASN A 69 17.16 1.63 -3.68
N HIS A 70 16.59 1.08 -4.76
CA HIS A 70 17.40 0.64 -5.91
C HIS A 70 18.14 1.81 -6.55
N ARG A 71 19.32 1.53 -7.13
CA ARG A 71 20.17 2.56 -7.76
C ARG A 71 19.43 3.37 -8.83
N SER A 72 18.51 2.75 -9.56
CA SER A 72 17.70 3.43 -10.59
C SER A 72 16.91 4.63 -10.07
N THR A 73 16.63 4.73 -8.77
CA THR A 73 16.02 5.93 -8.19
C THR A 73 16.97 7.12 -8.15
N LEU A 74 18.26 6.86 -7.93
CA LEU A 74 19.29 7.91 -7.97
C LEU A 74 19.57 8.37 -9.40
N ASP A 75 19.54 7.43 -10.36
CA ASP A 75 19.75 7.71 -11.78
C ASP A 75 18.59 8.53 -12.39
N HIS A 76 17.40 8.54 -11.73
CA HIS A 76 16.18 9.25 -12.14
C HIS A 76 15.54 10.03 -10.98
N LEU A 77 16.37 10.72 -10.20
CA LEU A 77 15.93 11.39 -8.97
C LEU A 77 14.85 12.46 -9.23
N ASP A 78 15.02 13.25 -10.29
CA ASP A 78 14.06 14.31 -10.63
C ASP A 78 12.67 13.71 -10.91
N PHE A 79 12.61 12.64 -11.71
CA PHE A 79 11.35 11.91 -11.93
C PHE A 79 10.73 11.40 -10.63
N LEU A 80 11.54 10.82 -9.74
CA LEU A 80 11.06 10.30 -8.45
C LEU A 80 10.47 11.40 -7.58
N LEU A 81 11.14 12.55 -7.47
CA LEU A 81 10.68 13.69 -6.67
C LEU A 81 9.40 14.29 -7.22
N ASP A 82 9.33 14.53 -8.53
CA ASP A 82 8.13 15.03 -9.20
C ASP A 82 6.93 14.09 -9.01
N TYR A 83 7.19 12.78 -9.11
CA TYR A 83 6.16 11.77 -8.91
C TYR A 83 5.62 11.78 -7.47
N ILE A 84 6.52 11.79 -6.47
CA ILE A 84 6.13 11.84 -5.04
C ILE A 84 5.35 13.12 -4.75
N GLU A 85 5.81 14.27 -5.24
CA GLU A 85 5.12 15.54 -5.05
C GLU A 85 3.71 15.52 -5.64
N LEU A 86 3.55 14.96 -6.83
CA LEU A 86 2.24 14.78 -7.45
C LEU A 86 1.32 13.90 -6.59
N GLU A 87 1.81 12.75 -6.12
CA GLU A 87 1.02 11.81 -5.32
C GLU A 87 0.60 12.39 -3.96
N VAL A 88 1.48 13.20 -3.34
CA VAL A 88 1.17 13.94 -2.10
C VAL A 88 0.10 15.00 -2.37
N ARG A 89 0.24 15.79 -3.45
CA ARG A 89 -0.72 16.83 -3.82
C ARG A 89 -2.11 16.26 -4.12
N GLU A 90 -2.16 15.10 -4.76
CA GLU A 90 -3.41 14.38 -5.06
C GLU A 90 -3.98 13.61 -3.86
N GLY A 91 -3.30 13.66 -2.70
CA GLY A 91 -3.72 12.99 -1.46
C GLY A 91 -3.56 11.47 -1.46
N ARG A 92 -2.90 10.90 -2.50
CA ARG A 92 -2.64 9.46 -2.57
C ARG A 92 -1.45 9.02 -1.73
N TYR A 93 -0.52 9.93 -1.46
CA TYR A 93 0.58 9.74 -0.52
C TYR A 93 0.40 10.64 0.69
N THR A 94 0.80 10.14 1.84
CA THR A 94 0.77 10.85 3.12
C THR A 94 2.21 11.10 3.59
N GLY A 95 2.50 12.29 4.09
CA GLY A 95 3.83 12.67 4.55
C GLY A 95 4.40 13.87 3.84
N PRO A 96 5.72 14.05 3.81
CA PRO A 96 6.77 13.11 4.29
C PRO A 96 6.90 13.03 5.82
N PHE A 97 7.34 11.88 6.31
CA PHE A 97 7.62 11.65 7.73
C PHE A 97 9.08 11.25 7.93
N SER A 98 9.68 11.74 9.02
CA SER A 98 10.92 11.13 9.48
C SER A 98 10.64 9.70 10.00
N PRO A 99 11.59 8.77 9.90
CA PRO A 99 11.41 7.40 10.40
C PRO A 99 10.95 7.37 11.87
N SER A 100 11.57 8.17 12.73
CA SER A 100 11.21 8.25 14.15
C SER A 100 9.77 8.77 14.37
N ARG A 101 9.32 9.73 13.55
CA ARG A 101 7.95 10.24 13.65
C ARG A 101 6.94 9.19 13.18
N LEU A 102 7.23 8.48 12.11
CA LEU A 102 6.36 7.41 11.61
C LEU A 102 6.25 6.28 12.64
N GLU A 103 7.38 5.85 13.21
CA GLU A 103 7.41 4.81 14.24
C GLU A 103 6.62 5.17 15.50
N GLN A 104 6.62 6.47 15.91
CA GLN A 104 5.77 6.95 17.00
C GLN A 104 4.26 6.82 16.70
N ILE A 105 3.87 6.89 15.43
CA ILE A 105 2.47 6.89 15.02
C ILE A 105 1.95 5.46 14.82
N ILE A 106 2.73 4.61 14.12
CA ILE A 106 2.28 3.27 13.71
C ILE A 106 3.03 2.12 14.38
N GLY A 107 4.02 2.42 15.24
CA GLY A 107 4.94 1.41 15.78
C GLY A 107 6.04 1.03 14.77
N PRO A 108 6.80 -0.03 15.06
CA PRO A 108 7.80 -0.54 14.14
C PRO A 108 7.20 -0.82 12.76
N PHE A 109 7.90 -0.43 11.71
CA PHE A 109 7.43 -0.54 10.34
C PHE A 109 8.51 -1.03 9.39
N ARG A 110 8.07 -1.41 8.20
CA ARG A 110 8.94 -1.85 7.13
C ARG A 110 8.64 -1.05 5.87
N THR A 111 9.67 -0.69 5.12
CA THR A 111 9.53 -0.11 3.78
C THR A 111 9.97 -1.10 2.71
N SER A 112 9.38 -1.00 1.52
CA SER A 112 9.85 -1.66 0.31
C SER A 112 10.75 -0.72 -0.46
N PRO A 113 11.90 -1.19 -1.00
CA PRO A 113 12.73 -0.37 -1.87
C PRO A 113 11.95 0.15 -3.07
N LEU A 114 12.17 1.40 -3.42
CA LEU A 114 11.68 1.98 -4.66
C LEU A 114 12.67 1.72 -5.80
N GLY A 115 12.14 1.52 -7.00
CA GLY A 115 12.90 1.44 -8.23
C GLY A 115 12.22 2.26 -9.33
N VAL A 116 13.01 2.70 -10.31
CA VAL A 116 12.51 3.39 -11.50
C VAL A 116 12.89 2.56 -12.72
N ILE A 117 11.89 2.24 -13.54
CA ILE A 117 12.07 1.45 -14.77
C ILE A 117 11.53 2.19 -15.98
N PRO A 118 12.17 2.09 -17.16
CA PRO A 118 11.62 2.64 -18.39
C PRO A 118 10.28 1.98 -18.76
N LYS A 119 9.34 2.77 -19.24
CA LYS A 119 8.10 2.24 -19.80
C LYS A 119 8.37 1.74 -21.23
N PRO A 120 8.10 0.47 -21.54
CA PRO A 120 8.34 -0.06 -22.88
C PRO A 120 7.69 0.79 -23.97
N GLY A 121 8.42 1.08 -25.04
CA GLY A 121 7.93 1.84 -26.20
C GLY A 121 7.70 3.33 -25.94
N SER A 122 8.22 3.91 -24.85
CA SER A 122 8.07 5.34 -24.54
C SER A 122 9.29 5.91 -23.84
N SER A 123 9.38 7.26 -23.79
CA SER A 123 10.39 7.97 -22.97
C SER A 123 9.98 8.14 -21.50
N LYS A 124 8.86 7.54 -21.09
CA LYS A 124 8.32 7.67 -19.73
C LYS A 124 8.90 6.60 -18.80
N PHE A 125 8.80 6.85 -17.51
CA PHE A 125 9.21 5.94 -16.46
C PHE A 125 8.02 5.41 -15.66
N HIS A 126 8.22 4.28 -14.98
CA HIS A 126 7.37 3.76 -13.91
C HIS A 126 8.16 3.76 -12.61
N LEU A 127 7.51 4.21 -11.54
CA LEU A 127 7.94 3.93 -10.18
C LEU A 127 7.44 2.54 -9.78
N ILE A 128 8.33 1.72 -9.24
CA ILE A 128 8.00 0.41 -8.67
C ILE A 128 8.31 0.37 -7.18
N GLN A 129 7.56 -0.44 -6.46
CA GLN A 129 7.80 -0.81 -5.07
C GLN A 129 8.18 -2.29 -5.04
N ASP A 130 9.38 -2.60 -4.57
CA ASP A 130 9.87 -3.98 -4.56
C ASP A 130 9.34 -4.74 -3.34
N HIS A 131 8.19 -5.38 -3.49
CA HIS A 131 7.60 -6.23 -2.46
C HIS A 131 8.23 -7.63 -2.37
N PHE A 132 9.15 -7.98 -3.27
CA PHE A 132 9.98 -9.18 -3.20
C PHE A 132 11.27 -9.00 -2.39
N PHE A 133 11.61 -7.76 -2.02
CA PHE A 133 12.80 -7.50 -1.23
C PHE A 133 12.63 -7.92 0.25
N PRO A 134 13.64 -8.52 0.90
CA PRO A 134 14.88 -9.04 0.33
C PRO A 134 14.62 -10.33 -0.47
N GLN A 135 15.50 -10.63 -1.43
CA GLN A 135 15.43 -11.85 -2.25
C GLN A 135 16.21 -13.01 -1.63
N ASP A 136 16.77 -12.80 -0.45
CA ASP A 136 17.46 -13.80 0.36
C ASP A 136 16.64 -14.18 1.60
N ASP A 137 17.07 -15.23 2.31
CA ASP A 137 16.38 -15.76 3.48
C ASP A 137 16.63 -14.95 4.77
N SER A 138 17.26 -13.78 4.69
CA SER A 138 17.57 -12.94 5.86
C SER A 138 16.32 -12.36 6.51
N PHE A 139 15.28 -12.10 5.70
CA PHE A 139 14.01 -11.54 6.14
C PHE A 139 12.88 -11.96 5.18
N PRO A 140 11.67 -12.27 5.64
CA PRO A 140 10.58 -12.56 4.71
C PRO A 140 10.23 -11.31 3.89
N SER A 141 10.08 -11.44 2.59
CA SER A 141 9.55 -10.37 1.73
C SER A 141 8.05 -10.14 1.99
N ILE A 142 7.49 -8.99 1.63
CA ILE A 142 6.04 -8.77 1.77
C ILE A 142 5.28 -9.85 1.00
N ASN A 143 5.71 -10.15 -0.23
CA ASN A 143 5.05 -11.17 -1.05
C ASN A 143 5.13 -12.57 -0.46
N SER A 144 6.22 -12.92 0.24
CA SER A 144 6.34 -14.23 0.88
C SER A 144 5.47 -14.39 2.13
N MET A 145 4.97 -13.28 2.69
CA MET A 145 4.07 -13.29 3.85
C MET A 145 2.59 -13.36 3.47
N ILE A 146 2.25 -13.16 2.18
CA ILE A 146 0.87 -13.20 1.72
C ILE A 146 0.40 -14.67 1.70
N ASP A 147 -0.68 -14.93 2.42
CA ASP A 147 -1.34 -16.23 2.36
C ASP A 147 -2.17 -16.33 1.06
N SER A 148 -1.59 -17.01 0.06
CA SER A 148 -2.25 -17.19 -1.24
C SER A 148 -3.51 -18.06 -1.20
N SER A 149 -3.81 -18.72 -0.09
CA SER A 149 -5.05 -19.49 0.07
C SER A 149 -6.28 -18.61 0.33
N LEU A 150 -6.05 -17.31 0.57
CA LEU A 150 -7.12 -16.32 0.81
C LEU A 150 -7.66 -15.67 -0.48
N PHE A 151 -7.13 -16.06 -1.67
CA PHE A 151 -7.50 -15.46 -2.96
C PHE A 151 -8.00 -16.49 -3.97
#